data_f190d11485553c34f1876c95ff132e43
#
_entry.id   f190d11485553c34f1876c95ff132e43
#
_cell.length_a   1.000
_cell.length_b   1.000
_cell.length_c   1.000
_cell.angle_alpha   90.00
_cell.angle_beta   90.00
_cell.angle_gamma   90.00
#
_symmetry.space_group_name_H-M   'P 1'
#
loop_
_entity.id
_entity.type
_entity.pdbx_description
1 polymer ?
#
loop_
_entity_poly.entity_id
_entity_poly.type
_entity_poly.pdbx_seq_one_letter_code
_entity_poly.pdbx_strand_id
1 'polypeptide(L)'
;IAHWFVMIGFVTLLGTLITAFVQVVDPNFSLPIIGHWVPYEIFTELIGWLTGIGIVTLIGIRQITRIVKKNKSRFFGSTSWKAYFVEAVIAVVVICVLTLRGLEGAIAQVTSWNWHYALSYPLVSYFNSLNLSMSSLEKMIQVVAAVKVSISMIWFIVIAANLTMGVAWHRFLAPFNIYFKRNPGEVTLGALPEMLSHGKPINFEDPKEDDV
;
A
#
# COMPACT_ATOMS: atom_id res chain seq x y z
N ILE A 1 0.62 13.73 -2.67
CA ILE A 1 -0.56 13.48 -1.81
C ILE A 1 -1.12 12.07 -2.06
N ALA A 2 -1.52 11.68 -3.29
CA ALA A 2 -2.11 10.35 -3.59
C ALA A 2 -1.26 9.18 -3.10
N HIS A 3 0.06 9.24 -3.28
CA HIS A 3 0.99 8.21 -2.80
C HIS A 3 0.98 8.08 -1.26
N TRP A 4 0.79 9.17 -0.52
CA TRP A 4 0.69 9.13 0.94
C TRP A 4 -0.54 8.34 1.40
N PHE A 5 -1.68 8.53 0.76
CA PHE A 5 -2.89 7.76 1.07
C PHE A 5 -2.68 6.27 0.83
N VAL A 6 -2.03 5.90 -0.28
CA VAL A 6 -1.71 4.50 -0.56
C VAL A 6 -0.70 3.92 0.42
N MET A 7 0.30 4.71 0.86
CA MET A 7 1.29 4.27 1.85
C MET A 7 0.66 4.04 3.23
N ILE A 8 -0.09 5.02 3.73
CA ILE A 8 -0.78 4.91 5.02
C ILE A 8 -1.79 3.76 4.97
N GLY A 9 -2.56 3.68 3.87
CA GLY A 9 -3.53 2.62 3.67
C GLY A 9 -2.90 1.23 3.66
N PHE A 10 -1.75 1.07 3.03
CA PHE A 10 -1.05 -0.21 3.04
C PHE A 10 -0.73 -0.70 4.45
N VAL A 11 -0.23 0.18 5.32
CA VAL A 11 0.13 -0.18 6.70
C VAL A 11 -1.12 -0.42 7.55
N THR A 12 -2.09 0.48 7.49
CA THR A 12 -3.27 0.42 8.36
C THR A 12 -4.24 -0.69 7.99
N LEU A 13 -4.39 -0.97 6.69
CA LEU A 13 -5.28 -2.03 6.21
C LEU A 13 -4.68 -3.45 6.36
N LEU A 14 -3.39 -3.58 6.75
CA LEU A 14 -2.83 -4.88 7.13
C LEU A 14 -3.61 -5.53 8.28
N GLY A 15 -4.09 -4.75 9.24
CA GLY A 15 -4.94 -5.26 10.32
C GLY A 15 -6.22 -5.92 9.81
N THR A 16 -6.81 -5.39 8.75
CA THR A 16 -8.02 -5.98 8.14
C THR A 16 -7.74 -7.31 7.42
N LEU A 17 -6.48 -7.65 7.16
CA LEU A 17 -6.11 -8.95 6.60
C LEU A 17 -6.28 -10.05 7.64
N ILE A 18 -5.97 -9.78 8.91
CA ILE A 18 -6.18 -10.73 10.02
C ILE A 18 -7.68 -11.08 10.12
N THR A 19 -8.54 -10.06 10.07
CA THR A 19 -10.00 -10.28 10.03
C THR A 19 -10.40 -11.16 8.86
N ALA A 20 -9.89 -10.88 7.67
CA ALA A 20 -10.24 -11.64 6.47
C ALA A 20 -9.80 -13.12 6.54
N PHE A 21 -8.68 -13.43 7.17
CA PHE A 21 -8.26 -14.83 7.37
C PHE A 21 -9.29 -15.64 8.15
N VAL A 22 -9.87 -15.04 9.19
CA VAL A 22 -10.89 -15.72 10.00
C VAL A 22 -12.24 -15.72 9.29
N GLN A 23 -12.59 -14.64 8.56
CA GLN A 23 -13.84 -14.53 7.81
C GLN A 23 -13.97 -15.54 6.66
N VAL A 24 -12.89 -16.17 6.22
CA VAL A 24 -12.97 -17.30 5.28
C VAL A 24 -13.75 -18.48 5.90
N VAL A 25 -13.65 -18.65 7.23
CA VAL A 25 -14.30 -19.75 7.96
C VAL A 25 -15.53 -19.26 8.71
N ASP A 26 -15.42 -18.16 9.42
CA ASP A 26 -16.49 -17.53 10.19
C ASP A 26 -16.80 -16.13 9.62
N PRO A 27 -17.82 -16.00 8.76
CA PRO A 27 -18.17 -14.74 8.10
C PRO A 27 -18.58 -13.61 9.06
N ASN A 28 -18.99 -13.96 10.29
CA ASN A 28 -19.42 -12.99 11.32
C ASN A 28 -18.28 -12.54 12.22
N PHE A 29 -17.06 -13.02 11.98
CA PHE A 29 -15.91 -12.65 12.81
C PHE A 29 -15.55 -11.18 12.70
N SER A 30 -15.33 -10.55 13.84
CA SER A 30 -14.71 -9.23 14.00
C SER A 30 -13.54 -9.30 14.99
N LEU A 31 -12.61 -8.35 14.89
CA LEU A 31 -11.48 -8.30 15.83
C LEU A 31 -11.97 -8.09 17.26
N PRO A 32 -11.49 -8.88 18.22
CA PRO A 32 -11.81 -8.67 19.63
C PRO A 32 -11.45 -7.24 20.06
N ILE A 33 -12.27 -6.65 20.92
CA ILE A 33 -12.11 -5.32 21.53
C ILE A 33 -12.26 -4.17 20.52
N ILE A 34 -11.54 -4.20 19.38
CA ILE A 34 -11.49 -3.07 18.44
C ILE A 34 -12.42 -3.23 17.23
N GLY A 35 -12.87 -4.44 16.93
CA GLY A 35 -13.63 -4.74 15.71
C GLY A 35 -14.95 -3.96 15.61
N HIS A 36 -15.60 -3.69 16.75
CA HIS A 36 -16.83 -2.87 16.82
C HIS A 36 -16.62 -1.51 17.48
N TRP A 37 -15.37 -1.06 17.58
CA TRP A 37 -15.07 0.26 18.09
C TRP A 37 -15.21 1.31 16.99
N VAL A 38 -16.22 2.17 17.13
CA VAL A 38 -16.61 3.18 16.12
C VAL A 38 -15.42 3.99 15.57
N PRO A 39 -14.47 4.51 16.37
CA PRO A 39 -13.34 5.24 15.82
C PRO A 39 -12.45 4.39 14.91
N TYR A 40 -12.25 3.12 15.22
CA TYR A 40 -11.48 2.20 14.39
C TYR A 40 -12.21 1.91 13.07
N GLU A 41 -13.52 1.69 13.12
CA GLU A 41 -14.34 1.43 11.95
C GLU A 41 -14.37 2.65 11.00
N ILE A 42 -14.63 3.85 11.52
CA ILE A 42 -14.58 5.08 10.72
C ILE A 42 -13.19 5.29 10.12
N PHE A 43 -12.14 5.07 10.91
CA PHE A 43 -10.77 5.23 10.45
C PHE A 43 -10.43 4.25 9.31
N THR A 44 -10.79 2.98 9.46
CA THR A 44 -10.52 1.96 8.41
C THR A 44 -11.33 2.23 7.14
N GLU A 45 -12.59 2.66 7.25
CA GLU A 45 -13.41 3.07 6.11
C GLU A 45 -12.81 4.28 5.39
N LEU A 46 -12.48 5.34 6.13
CA LEU A 46 -11.87 6.55 5.58
C LEU A 46 -10.57 6.24 4.83
N ILE A 47 -9.69 5.48 5.46
CA ILE A 47 -8.42 5.07 4.84
C ILE A 47 -8.66 4.16 3.64
N GLY A 48 -9.65 3.27 3.70
CA GLY A 48 -10.04 2.44 2.56
C GLY A 48 -10.44 3.28 1.34
N TRP A 49 -11.32 4.25 1.52
CA TRP A 49 -11.75 5.17 0.46
C TRP A 49 -10.60 6.05 -0.06
N LEU A 50 -9.81 6.64 0.84
CA LEU A 50 -8.66 7.48 0.45
C LEU A 50 -7.60 6.67 -0.31
N THR A 51 -7.37 5.43 0.10
CA THR A 51 -6.46 4.50 -0.61
C THR A 51 -7.01 4.16 -2.00
N GLY A 52 -8.31 3.91 -2.11
CA GLY A 52 -8.97 3.67 -3.39
C GLY A 52 -8.84 4.85 -4.35
N ILE A 53 -9.15 6.06 -3.89
CA ILE A 53 -8.95 7.28 -4.67
C ILE A 53 -7.48 7.46 -5.03
N GLY A 54 -6.60 7.23 -4.08
CA GLY A 54 -5.15 7.34 -4.28
C GLY A 54 -4.62 6.40 -5.35
N ILE A 55 -5.02 5.11 -5.30
CA ILE A 55 -4.53 4.12 -6.28
C ILE A 55 -5.08 4.39 -7.68
N VAL A 56 -6.36 4.76 -7.81
CA VAL A 56 -6.96 5.15 -9.10
C VAL A 56 -6.23 6.37 -9.69
N THR A 57 -5.93 7.37 -8.85
CA THR A 57 -5.16 8.55 -9.27
C THR A 57 -3.77 8.18 -9.76
N LEU A 58 -3.05 7.29 -9.04
CA LEU A 58 -1.71 6.86 -9.43
C LEU A 58 -1.72 6.06 -10.74
N ILE A 59 -2.69 5.17 -10.93
CA ILE A 59 -2.89 4.44 -12.19
C ILE A 59 -3.16 5.43 -13.32
N GLY A 60 -4.04 6.41 -13.10
CA GLY A 60 -4.35 7.46 -14.09
C GLY A 60 -3.11 8.26 -14.49
N ILE A 61 -2.33 8.75 -13.52
CA ILE A 61 -1.08 9.47 -13.78
C ILE A 61 -0.10 8.61 -14.57
N ARG A 62 0.04 7.32 -14.23
CA ARG A 62 0.91 6.39 -14.97
C ARG A 62 0.45 6.21 -16.41
N GLN A 63 -0.84 6.02 -16.66
CA GLN A 63 -1.38 5.86 -18.01
C GLN A 63 -1.16 7.13 -18.84
N ILE A 64 -1.45 8.32 -18.29
CA ILE A 64 -1.21 9.60 -18.98
C ILE A 64 0.27 9.75 -19.30
N THR A 65 1.16 9.48 -18.36
CA THR A 65 2.61 9.62 -18.57
C THR A 65 3.12 8.65 -19.63
N ARG A 66 2.63 7.41 -19.63
CA ARG A 66 3.07 6.37 -20.55
C ARG A 66 2.49 6.51 -21.96
N ILE A 67 1.17 6.75 -22.07
CA ILE A 67 0.46 6.75 -23.33
C ILE A 67 0.57 8.11 -24.02
N VAL A 68 0.28 9.19 -23.28
CA VAL A 68 0.21 10.55 -23.85
C VAL A 68 1.60 11.15 -24.00
N LYS A 69 2.41 11.11 -22.93
CA LYS A 69 3.75 11.72 -22.95
C LYS A 69 4.83 10.81 -23.52
N LYS A 70 4.52 9.52 -23.78
CA LYS A 70 5.47 8.50 -24.26
C LYS A 70 6.75 8.39 -23.43
N ASN A 71 6.73 8.85 -22.19
CA ASN A 71 7.86 8.84 -21.28
C ASN A 71 7.97 7.47 -20.59
N LYS A 72 9.16 6.88 -20.65
CA LYS A 72 9.53 5.73 -19.84
C LYS A 72 9.76 6.17 -18.38
N SER A 73 9.81 5.20 -17.48
CA SER A 73 10.20 5.46 -16.09
C SER A 73 11.54 6.20 -16.00
N ARG A 74 11.66 7.13 -15.06
CA ARG A 74 12.91 7.84 -14.75
C ARG A 74 13.98 6.93 -14.13
N PHE A 75 13.60 5.75 -13.65
CA PHE A 75 14.52 4.83 -13.00
C PHE A 75 15.06 3.82 -14.02
N PHE A 76 16.38 3.78 -14.15
CA PHE A 76 17.07 2.81 -14.98
C PHE A 76 16.72 1.38 -14.53
N GLY A 77 16.48 0.48 -15.47
CA GLY A 77 16.15 -0.92 -15.22
C GLY A 77 14.74 -1.17 -14.65
N SER A 78 13.88 -0.14 -14.52
CA SER A 78 12.51 -0.36 -14.04
C SER A 78 11.67 -1.08 -15.11
N THR A 79 10.95 -2.12 -14.67
CA THR A 79 10.04 -2.89 -15.51
C THR A 79 8.58 -2.50 -15.22
N SER A 80 7.83 -2.17 -16.26
CA SER A 80 6.45 -1.67 -16.10
C SER A 80 5.52 -2.70 -15.45
N TRP A 81 5.70 -3.99 -15.72
CA TRP A 81 4.82 -5.03 -15.17
C TRP A 81 4.86 -5.10 -13.64
N LYS A 82 6.04 -4.88 -13.03
CA LYS A 82 6.20 -4.87 -11.57
C LYS A 82 5.34 -3.78 -10.92
N ALA A 83 5.28 -2.62 -11.55
CA ALA A 83 4.47 -1.51 -11.07
C ALA A 83 2.98 -1.77 -11.24
N TYR A 84 2.55 -2.29 -12.40
CA TYR A 84 1.15 -2.67 -12.63
C TYR A 84 0.69 -3.79 -11.70
N PHE A 85 1.55 -4.77 -11.45
CA PHE A 85 1.25 -5.84 -10.50
C PHE A 85 0.94 -5.27 -9.10
N VAL A 86 1.80 -4.39 -8.57
CA VAL A 86 1.58 -3.78 -7.25
C VAL A 86 0.32 -2.92 -7.23
N GLU A 87 0.08 -2.13 -8.27
CA GLU A 87 -1.13 -1.31 -8.39
C GLU A 87 -2.39 -2.17 -8.43
N ALA A 88 -2.39 -3.24 -9.21
CA ALA A 88 -3.51 -4.18 -9.31
C ALA A 88 -3.81 -4.87 -7.97
N VAL A 89 -2.77 -5.36 -7.28
CA VAL A 89 -2.92 -5.96 -5.95
C VAL A 89 -3.56 -4.98 -4.97
N ILE A 90 -3.06 -3.75 -4.90
CA ILE A 90 -3.61 -2.73 -3.99
C ILE A 90 -5.07 -2.42 -4.35
N ALA A 91 -5.38 -2.25 -5.64
CA ALA A 91 -6.73 -1.97 -6.10
C ALA A 91 -7.70 -3.09 -5.71
N VAL A 92 -7.33 -4.36 -5.95
CA VAL A 92 -8.16 -5.51 -5.58
C VAL A 92 -8.35 -5.60 -4.07
N VAL A 93 -7.30 -5.42 -3.28
CA VAL A 93 -7.39 -5.45 -1.81
C VAL A 93 -8.35 -4.36 -1.30
N VAL A 94 -8.27 -3.14 -1.83
CA VAL A 94 -9.16 -2.04 -1.44
C VAL A 94 -10.61 -2.34 -1.81
N ILE A 95 -10.86 -2.86 -3.03
CA ILE A 95 -12.20 -3.29 -3.44
C ILE A 95 -12.74 -4.35 -2.47
N CYS A 96 -11.92 -5.36 -2.12
CA CYS A 96 -12.33 -6.38 -1.14
C CYS A 96 -12.65 -5.77 0.23
N VAL A 97 -11.83 -4.83 0.74
CA VAL A 97 -12.08 -4.17 2.03
C VAL A 97 -13.42 -3.44 2.03
N LEU A 98 -13.69 -2.62 1.03
CA LEU A 98 -14.93 -1.86 0.94
C LEU A 98 -16.14 -2.77 0.72
N THR A 99 -16.00 -3.82 -0.10
CA THR A 99 -17.06 -4.81 -0.31
C THR A 99 -17.39 -5.56 0.97
N LEU A 100 -16.38 -6.02 1.73
CA LEU A 100 -16.58 -6.68 3.02
C LEU A 100 -17.32 -5.77 4.00
N ARG A 101 -16.96 -4.49 4.12
CA ARG A 101 -17.69 -3.55 4.98
C ARG A 101 -19.14 -3.40 4.58
N GLY A 102 -19.43 -3.31 3.27
CA GLY A 102 -20.82 -3.25 2.78
C GLY A 102 -21.61 -4.53 3.11
N LEU A 103 -21.01 -5.71 2.95
CA LEU A 103 -21.63 -6.99 3.27
C LEU A 103 -21.83 -7.20 4.78
N GLU A 104 -20.86 -6.81 5.62
CA GLU A 104 -20.96 -6.84 7.08
C GLU A 104 -22.17 -6.01 7.55
N GLY A 105 -22.35 -4.80 7.01
CA GLY A 105 -23.51 -3.97 7.33
C GLY A 105 -24.83 -4.56 6.84
N ALA A 106 -24.85 -5.25 5.71
CA ALA A 106 -26.03 -5.95 5.21
C ALA A 106 -26.40 -7.15 6.10
N ILE A 107 -25.44 -7.94 6.57
CA ILE A 107 -25.66 -9.02 7.55
C ILE A 107 -26.17 -8.48 8.87
N ALA A 108 -25.61 -7.35 9.32
CA ALA A 108 -26.06 -6.65 10.53
C ALA A 108 -27.45 -5.97 10.36
N GLN A 109 -28.08 -6.12 9.20
CA GLN A 109 -29.43 -5.57 8.87
C GLN A 109 -29.52 -4.05 9.11
N VAL A 110 -28.48 -3.33 8.79
CA VAL A 110 -28.42 -1.88 8.92
C VAL A 110 -29.30 -1.23 7.85
N THR A 111 -30.44 -0.66 8.26
CA THR A 111 -31.42 -0.05 7.36
C THR A 111 -31.33 1.47 7.29
N SER A 112 -30.64 2.09 8.23
CA SER A 112 -30.45 3.54 8.30
C SER A 112 -28.99 3.88 8.56
N TRP A 113 -28.58 5.08 8.16
CA TRP A 113 -27.23 5.55 8.41
C TRP A 113 -26.89 5.54 9.89
N ASN A 114 -25.71 5.03 10.23
CA ASN A 114 -25.17 5.05 11.58
C ASN A 114 -23.63 5.18 11.57
N TRP A 115 -23.04 5.44 12.74
CA TRP A 115 -21.61 5.69 12.88
C TRP A 115 -20.73 4.46 12.62
N HIS A 116 -21.27 3.25 12.77
CA HIS A 116 -20.53 2.00 12.50
C HIS A 116 -20.25 1.79 11.00
N TYR A 117 -21.08 2.38 10.13
CA TYR A 117 -20.97 2.28 8.66
C TYR A 117 -21.03 3.65 8.00
N ALA A 118 -20.36 4.66 8.61
CA ALA A 118 -20.53 6.06 8.26
C ALA A 118 -20.25 6.35 6.78
N LEU A 119 -19.17 5.80 6.23
CA LEU A 119 -18.76 6.00 4.84
C LEU A 119 -19.12 4.81 3.95
N SER A 120 -19.37 3.64 4.53
CA SER A 120 -19.73 2.41 3.79
C SER A 120 -21.26 2.25 3.65
N TYR A 121 -22.08 3.11 4.27
CA TYR A 121 -23.54 3.03 4.19
C TYR A 121 -24.11 2.93 2.76
N PRO A 122 -23.57 3.64 1.75
CA PRO A 122 -24.06 3.46 0.36
C PRO A 122 -23.86 2.02 -0.15
N LEU A 123 -22.77 1.35 0.25
CA LEU A 123 -22.51 -0.06 -0.10
C LEU A 123 -23.46 -0.98 0.66
N VAL A 124 -23.70 -0.71 1.95
CA VAL A 124 -24.66 -1.47 2.75
C VAL A 124 -26.07 -1.37 2.13
N SER A 125 -26.50 -0.16 1.79
CA SER A 125 -27.79 0.08 1.12
C SER A 125 -27.90 -0.67 -0.22
N TYR A 126 -26.82 -0.68 -0.99
CA TYR A 126 -26.75 -1.45 -2.24
C TYR A 126 -26.95 -2.95 -1.99
N PHE A 127 -26.23 -3.56 -1.04
CA PHE A 127 -26.37 -5.00 -0.75
C PHE A 127 -27.74 -5.33 -0.17
N ASN A 128 -28.31 -4.46 0.66
CA ASN A 128 -29.69 -4.61 1.16
C ASN A 128 -30.71 -4.60 0.01
N SER A 129 -30.53 -3.75 -1.00
CA SER A 129 -31.44 -3.67 -2.15
C SER A 129 -31.48 -4.94 -3.00
N LEU A 130 -30.44 -5.78 -2.92
CA LEU A 130 -30.39 -7.05 -3.64
C LEU A 130 -31.30 -8.12 -3.01
N ASN A 131 -31.83 -7.90 -1.81
CA ASN A 131 -32.73 -8.80 -1.08
C ASN A 131 -32.20 -10.25 -1.01
N LEU A 132 -30.89 -10.40 -0.80
CA LEU A 132 -30.24 -11.70 -0.71
C LEU A 132 -30.55 -12.40 0.63
N SER A 133 -30.58 -13.74 0.62
CA SER A 133 -30.70 -14.49 1.86
C SER A 133 -29.45 -14.32 2.73
N MET A 134 -29.59 -14.45 4.04
CA MET A 134 -28.48 -14.36 5.00
C MET A 134 -27.34 -15.32 4.61
N SER A 135 -27.68 -16.57 4.29
CA SER A 135 -26.69 -17.56 3.83
C SER A 135 -25.95 -17.15 2.54
N SER A 136 -26.60 -16.39 1.65
CA SER A 136 -25.95 -15.87 0.44
C SER A 136 -24.97 -14.74 0.79
N LEU A 137 -25.32 -13.85 1.70
CA LEU A 137 -24.45 -12.79 2.18
C LEU A 137 -23.22 -13.34 2.91
N GLU A 138 -23.40 -14.35 3.77
CA GLU A 138 -22.30 -15.03 4.46
C GLU A 138 -21.33 -15.69 3.46
N LYS A 139 -21.85 -16.41 2.47
CA LYS A 139 -21.02 -16.98 1.40
C LYS A 139 -20.27 -15.91 0.60
N MET A 140 -20.90 -14.77 0.34
CA MET A 140 -20.21 -13.66 -0.34
C MET A 140 -19.06 -13.11 0.51
N ILE A 141 -19.23 -12.95 1.83
CA ILE A 141 -18.14 -12.57 2.73
C ILE A 141 -17.00 -13.58 2.65
N GLN A 142 -17.29 -14.88 2.77
CA GLN A 142 -16.28 -15.92 2.69
C GLN A 142 -15.50 -15.90 1.38
N VAL A 143 -16.19 -15.73 0.25
CA VAL A 143 -15.55 -15.64 -1.08
C VAL A 143 -14.69 -14.39 -1.20
N VAL A 144 -15.20 -13.22 -0.81
CA VAL A 144 -14.44 -11.95 -0.90
C VAL A 144 -13.25 -11.97 0.06
N ALA A 145 -13.42 -12.52 1.26
CA ALA A 145 -12.33 -12.73 2.21
C ALA A 145 -11.25 -13.67 1.64
N ALA A 146 -11.67 -14.80 1.03
CA ALA A 146 -10.75 -15.73 0.40
C ALA A 146 -9.98 -15.10 -0.77
N VAL A 147 -10.64 -14.30 -1.61
CA VAL A 147 -9.97 -13.52 -2.68
C VAL A 147 -8.96 -12.55 -2.09
N LYS A 148 -9.34 -11.78 -1.07
CA LYS A 148 -8.46 -10.83 -0.39
C LYS A 148 -7.22 -11.51 0.20
N VAL A 149 -7.41 -12.62 0.90
CA VAL A 149 -6.30 -13.41 1.48
C VAL A 149 -5.42 -13.96 0.37
N SER A 150 -5.99 -14.57 -0.66
CA SER A 150 -5.24 -15.16 -1.77
C SER A 150 -4.38 -14.14 -2.49
N ILE A 151 -4.94 -12.99 -2.88
CA ILE A 151 -4.18 -11.94 -3.56
C ILE A 151 -3.06 -11.35 -2.67
N SER A 152 -3.32 -11.24 -1.36
CA SER A 152 -2.32 -10.80 -0.40
C SER A 152 -1.17 -11.81 -0.26
N MET A 153 -1.49 -13.11 -0.23
CA MET A 153 -0.46 -14.17 -0.18
C MET A 153 0.34 -14.23 -1.48
N ILE A 154 -0.31 -14.12 -2.65
CA ILE A 154 0.38 -14.03 -3.94
C ILE A 154 1.35 -12.84 -3.93
N TRP A 155 0.91 -11.69 -3.42
CA TRP A 155 1.78 -10.52 -3.30
C TRP A 155 3.00 -10.81 -2.41
N PHE A 156 2.83 -11.40 -1.23
CA PHE A 156 3.95 -11.77 -0.35
C PHE A 156 4.92 -12.76 -1.02
N ILE A 157 4.41 -13.78 -1.70
CA ILE A 157 5.24 -14.76 -2.41
C ILE A 157 6.03 -14.08 -3.53
N VAL A 158 5.37 -13.24 -4.33
CA VAL A 158 6.03 -12.55 -5.45
C VAL A 158 7.12 -11.62 -4.96
N ILE A 159 6.89 -10.83 -3.90
CA ILE A 159 7.95 -9.94 -3.37
C ILE A 159 9.09 -10.71 -2.71
N ALA A 160 8.79 -11.80 -2.01
CA ALA A 160 9.82 -12.65 -1.41
C ALA A 160 10.72 -13.30 -2.48
N ALA A 161 10.14 -13.73 -3.59
CA ALA A 161 10.88 -14.27 -4.73
C ALA A 161 11.60 -13.20 -5.57
N ASN A 162 11.29 -11.90 -5.39
CA ASN A 162 11.84 -10.79 -6.18
C ASN A 162 12.46 -9.71 -5.29
N LEU A 163 13.57 -10.00 -4.64
CA LEU A 163 14.25 -9.08 -3.72
C LEU A 163 14.69 -7.76 -4.38
N THR A 164 14.87 -7.75 -5.70
CA THR A 164 15.21 -6.55 -6.48
C THR A 164 14.00 -5.70 -6.86
N MET A 165 12.79 -6.06 -6.42
CA MET A 165 11.56 -5.34 -6.72
C MET A 165 11.41 -4.09 -5.86
N GLY A 166 12.22 -3.06 -6.13
CA GLY A 166 12.26 -1.83 -5.34
C GLY A 166 10.91 -1.14 -5.16
N VAL A 167 10.00 -1.25 -6.15
CA VAL A 167 8.63 -0.69 -6.06
C VAL A 167 7.78 -1.33 -4.94
N ALA A 168 8.10 -2.53 -4.51
CA ALA A 168 7.46 -3.19 -3.37
C ALA A 168 8.28 -3.01 -2.09
N TRP A 169 9.59 -3.25 -2.17
CA TRP A 169 10.49 -3.27 -1.01
C TRP A 169 10.70 -1.89 -0.36
N HIS A 170 10.57 -0.78 -1.10
CA HIS A 170 10.76 0.54 -0.53
C HIS A 170 9.83 0.82 0.68
N ARG A 171 8.67 0.17 0.75
CA ARG A 171 7.72 0.33 1.88
C ARG A 171 8.29 -0.17 3.20
N PHE A 172 9.08 -1.23 3.15
CA PHE A 172 9.73 -1.80 4.32
C PHE A 172 11.06 -1.12 4.62
N LEU A 173 11.80 -0.72 3.58
CA LEU A 173 13.13 -0.17 3.72
C LEU A 173 13.15 1.34 3.99
N ALA A 174 12.10 2.09 3.59
CA ALA A 174 12.07 3.52 3.76
C ALA A 174 12.22 3.99 5.22
N PRO A 175 11.57 3.39 6.23
CA PRO A 175 11.77 3.80 7.63
C PRO A 175 13.22 3.68 8.07
N PHE A 176 13.89 2.58 7.70
CA PHE A 176 15.31 2.36 8.03
C PHE A 176 16.20 3.34 7.28
N ASN A 177 15.95 3.57 5.99
CA ASN A 177 16.72 4.52 5.19
C ASN A 177 16.56 5.95 5.70
N ILE A 178 15.38 6.32 6.20
CA ILE A 178 15.14 7.64 6.79
C ILE A 178 15.84 7.74 8.13
N TYR A 179 15.72 6.71 8.98
CA TYR A 179 16.32 6.68 10.31
C TYR A 179 17.85 6.76 10.25
N PHE A 180 18.47 6.01 9.33
CA PHE A 180 19.93 6.00 9.14
C PHE A 180 20.43 7.04 8.15
N LYS A 181 19.54 7.94 7.68
CA LYS A 181 19.94 9.03 6.80
C LYS A 181 20.89 9.96 7.51
N ARG A 182 22.06 10.23 6.90
CA ARG A 182 23.00 11.22 7.41
C ARG A 182 22.44 12.63 7.19
N ASN A 183 22.56 13.47 8.20
CA ASN A 183 22.21 14.88 8.07
C ASN A 183 23.30 15.62 7.29
N PRO A 184 22.95 16.53 6.37
CA PRO A 184 23.93 17.24 5.54
C PRO A 184 24.95 18.08 6.32
N GLY A 185 24.73 18.34 7.62
CA GLY A 185 25.64 19.10 8.47
C GLY A 185 26.46 18.27 9.46
N GLU A 186 26.20 16.97 9.57
CA GLU A 186 26.92 16.09 10.48
C GLU A 186 28.03 15.36 9.74
N VAL A 187 29.26 15.83 9.93
CA VAL A 187 30.46 15.27 9.30
C VAL A 187 30.91 14.03 10.05
N THR A 188 30.28 12.89 9.79
CA THR A 188 30.68 11.62 10.40
C THR A 188 31.88 10.94 9.70
N LEU A 189 32.18 11.28 8.45
CA LEU A 189 33.33 10.74 7.71
C LEU A 189 34.29 11.82 7.22
N GLY A 190 33.98 13.11 7.42
CA GLY A 190 34.75 14.22 6.87
C GLY A 190 34.63 14.34 5.33
N ALA A 191 35.03 15.47 4.80
CA ALA A 191 35.42 15.52 3.40
C ALA A 191 36.65 14.62 3.24
N LEU A 192 36.73 13.89 2.14
CA LEU A 192 37.99 13.21 1.78
C LEU A 192 39.05 14.33 1.74
N PRO A 193 40.13 14.23 2.53
CA PRO A 193 41.21 15.20 2.45
C PRO A 193 41.77 15.18 1.03
N GLU A 194 42.25 16.33 0.58
CA GLU A 194 42.97 16.40 -0.68
C GLU A 194 44.11 15.42 -0.67
N MET A 195 44.31 14.66 -1.75
CA MET A 195 45.47 13.79 -1.89
C MET A 195 46.72 14.66 -1.97
N LEU A 196 47.66 14.38 -1.09
CA LEU A 196 48.87 15.16 -1.00
C LEU A 196 50.07 14.33 -1.52
N SER A 197 50.87 14.88 -2.40
CA SER A 197 52.21 14.39 -2.75
C SER A 197 53.21 15.38 -2.16
N HIS A 198 54.20 14.86 -1.39
CA HIS A 198 55.21 15.66 -0.71
C HIS A 198 54.66 16.85 0.10
N GLY A 199 53.44 16.69 0.72
CA GLY A 199 52.77 17.71 1.55
C GLY A 199 52.07 18.82 0.76
N LYS A 200 51.95 18.67 -0.57
CA LYS A 200 51.18 19.58 -1.44
C LYS A 200 50.03 18.88 -2.09
N PRO A 201 48.85 19.55 -2.32
CA PRO A 201 47.74 18.94 -3.05
C PRO A 201 48.15 18.56 -4.46
N ILE A 202 47.77 17.32 -4.88
CA ILE A 202 47.97 16.85 -6.25
C ILE A 202 47.05 17.57 -7.19
N ASN A 203 47.59 18.20 -8.23
CA ASN A 203 46.82 18.78 -9.30
C ASN A 203 46.54 17.69 -10.38
N PHE A 204 45.33 17.14 -10.39
CA PHE A 204 44.95 16.11 -11.37
C PHE A 204 44.76 16.64 -12.81
N GLU A 205 44.72 17.97 -12.99
CA GLU A 205 44.68 18.57 -14.35
C GLU A 205 46.07 18.67 -14.99
N ASP A 206 47.14 18.74 -14.15
CA ASP A 206 48.53 18.79 -14.59
C ASP A 206 49.40 17.95 -13.63
N PRO A 207 49.27 16.62 -13.70
CA PRO A 207 50.04 15.71 -12.81
C PRO A 207 51.51 15.69 -13.18
N LYS A 208 52.35 15.87 -12.15
CA LYS A 208 53.80 15.80 -12.30
C LYS A 208 54.28 14.37 -12.09
N GLU A 209 55.37 14.00 -12.75
CA GLU A 209 55.96 12.66 -12.59
C GLU A 209 56.29 12.30 -11.14
N ASP A 210 56.48 13.28 -10.25
CA ASP A 210 56.80 13.11 -8.84
C ASP A 210 55.60 13.06 -7.92
N ASP A 211 54.37 13.13 -8.46
CA ASP A 211 53.11 13.15 -7.68
C ASP A 211 52.60 11.78 -7.23
N VAL A 212 53.41 10.73 -7.32
CA VAL A 212 53.08 9.35 -6.90
C VAL A 212 53.87 8.94 -5.65
#